data_cce48916c514ed15dca52c37f2e8c2b5
#
_entry.id   cce48916c514ed15dca52c37f2e8c2b5
#
_cell.length_a   1.000
_cell.length_b   1.000
_cell.length_c   1.000
_cell.angle_alpha   90.00
_cell.angle_beta   90.00
_cell.angle_gamma   90.00
#
_symmetry.space_group_name_H-M   'P 1'
#
loop_
_entity.id
_entity.type
_entity.pdbx_description
1 polymer ?
#
loop_
_entity_poly.entity_id
_entity_poly.type
_entity_poly.pdbx_seq_one_letter_code
_entity_poly.pdbx_strand_id
1 'polypeptide(L)'
;MKESHADLVIEGLKEAGVSVVCALPESHLKPVYVKASKDPAFRYIPVTNEGEGTSIAAGVWLTGKKSVMIMENSGLRMATESLARLGLAHGIPVVLLMSYRGDLGEPHWWGIPHGITMEPLLHALRISYVVVRKAADIIPSIVKARRSADTSKYHTAVIFSGEVIE
;
A
#
# COMPACT_ATOMS: atom_id res chain seq x y z
N MET A 1 2.55 13.86 -4.06
CA MET A 1 2.01 13.23 -5.31
C MET A 1 1.11 14.23 -6.03
N LYS A 2 1.28 14.38 -7.35
CA LYS A 2 0.43 15.21 -8.22
C LYS A 2 -0.98 14.61 -8.36
N GLU A 3 -1.97 15.48 -8.62
CA GLU A 3 -3.36 15.04 -8.84
C GLU A 3 -3.49 14.02 -9.98
N SER A 4 -2.77 14.23 -11.10
CA SER A 4 -2.78 13.31 -12.25
C SER A 4 -2.22 11.92 -11.91
N HIS A 5 -1.22 11.83 -11.04
CA HIS A 5 -0.70 10.54 -10.59
C HIS A 5 -1.66 9.84 -9.62
N ALA A 6 -2.36 10.62 -8.79
CA ALA A 6 -3.40 10.06 -7.94
C ALA A 6 -4.57 9.50 -8.77
N ASP A 7 -4.92 10.12 -9.90
CA ASP A 7 -5.93 9.58 -10.83
C ASP A 7 -5.51 8.20 -11.35
N LEU A 8 -4.23 8.03 -11.72
CA LEU A 8 -3.71 6.73 -12.15
C LEU A 8 -3.75 5.67 -11.02
N VAL A 9 -3.51 6.09 -9.77
CA VAL A 9 -3.66 5.16 -8.63
C VAL A 9 -5.10 4.71 -8.48
N ILE A 10 -6.08 5.65 -8.53
CA ILE A 10 -7.51 5.33 -8.46
C ILE A 10 -7.94 4.41 -9.61
N GLU A 11 -7.49 4.68 -10.83
CA GLU A 11 -7.75 3.84 -11.99
C GLU A 11 -7.16 2.44 -11.81
N GLY A 12 -5.90 2.34 -11.38
CA GLY A 12 -5.25 1.05 -11.11
C GLY A 12 -5.95 0.24 -10.04
N LEU A 13 -6.47 0.88 -8.98
CA LEU A 13 -7.27 0.21 -7.95
C LEU A 13 -8.58 -0.34 -8.53
N LYS A 14 -9.26 0.42 -9.39
CA LYS A 14 -10.49 -0.03 -10.07
C LYS A 14 -10.20 -1.19 -11.02
N GLU A 15 -9.16 -1.11 -11.83
CA GLU A 15 -8.74 -2.17 -12.74
C GLU A 15 -8.35 -3.45 -11.99
N ALA A 16 -7.70 -3.31 -10.83
CA ALA A 16 -7.40 -4.43 -9.94
C ALA A 16 -8.64 -5.03 -9.26
N GLY A 17 -9.81 -4.41 -9.41
CA GLY A 17 -11.08 -4.83 -8.81
C GLY A 17 -11.17 -4.58 -7.31
N VAL A 18 -10.40 -3.64 -6.78
CA VAL A 18 -10.47 -3.24 -5.36
C VAL A 18 -11.81 -2.57 -5.09
N SER A 19 -12.46 -2.98 -4.01
CA SER A 19 -13.72 -2.40 -3.54
C SER A 19 -13.65 -1.79 -2.14
N VAL A 20 -12.58 -2.09 -1.39
CA VAL A 20 -12.36 -1.55 -0.05
C VAL A 20 -10.96 -0.98 0.07
N VAL A 21 -10.85 0.28 0.50
CA VAL A 21 -9.61 0.98 0.74
C VAL A 21 -9.51 1.26 2.24
N CYS A 22 -8.58 0.57 2.92
CA CYS A 22 -8.17 0.89 4.27
C CYS A 22 -7.01 1.89 4.19
N ALA A 23 -7.03 2.96 4.98
CA ALA A 23 -6.02 3.99 4.86
C ALA A 23 -5.68 4.66 6.19
N LEU A 24 -4.39 4.86 6.44
CA LEU A 24 -3.90 5.84 7.41
C LEU A 24 -3.31 7.01 6.61
N PRO A 25 -4.02 8.15 6.53
CA PRO A 25 -3.60 9.27 5.69
C PRO A 25 -2.26 9.88 6.10
N GLU A 26 -1.44 10.19 5.09
CA GLU A 26 -0.18 10.90 5.22
C GLU A 26 -0.02 11.93 4.08
N SER A 27 1.01 12.76 4.12
CA SER A 27 1.12 13.94 3.26
C SER A 27 1.39 13.64 1.78
N HIS A 28 2.23 12.64 1.47
CA HIS A 28 2.64 12.36 0.08
C HIS A 28 1.51 11.81 -0.78
N LEU A 29 0.66 10.95 -0.19
CA LEU A 29 -0.47 10.35 -0.89
C LEU A 29 -1.80 11.07 -0.62
N LYS A 30 -1.77 12.30 -0.07
CA LYS A 30 -2.99 13.08 0.24
C LYS A 30 -4.02 13.11 -0.90
N PRO A 31 -3.65 13.35 -2.18
CA PRO A 31 -4.63 13.34 -3.28
C PRO A 31 -5.33 11.99 -3.45
N VAL A 32 -4.62 10.88 -3.23
CA VAL A 32 -5.20 9.53 -3.32
C VAL A 32 -6.28 9.33 -2.26
N TYR A 33 -6.02 9.72 -1.02
CA TYR A 33 -7.00 9.59 0.07
C TYR A 33 -8.26 10.42 -0.19
N VAL A 34 -8.07 11.66 -0.67
CA VAL A 34 -9.20 12.55 -1.00
C VAL A 34 -10.06 11.97 -2.13
N LYS A 35 -9.43 11.42 -3.17
CA LYS A 35 -10.15 10.81 -4.29
C LYS A 35 -10.84 9.51 -3.86
N ALA A 36 -10.13 8.60 -3.19
CA ALA A 36 -10.69 7.33 -2.75
C ALA A 36 -11.87 7.50 -1.78
N SER A 37 -11.81 8.50 -0.88
CA SER A 37 -12.91 8.75 0.07
C SER A 37 -14.19 9.29 -0.55
N LYS A 38 -14.12 9.84 -1.77
CA LYS A 38 -15.26 10.42 -2.50
C LYS A 38 -15.77 9.54 -3.63
N ASP A 39 -14.99 8.53 -4.03
CA ASP A 39 -15.32 7.68 -5.16
C ASP A 39 -16.29 6.56 -4.72
N PRO A 40 -17.50 6.49 -5.30
CA PRO A 40 -18.51 5.50 -4.93
C PRO A 40 -18.10 4.06 -5.25
N ALA A 41 -17.05 3.85 -6.05
CA ALA A 41 -16.51 2.51 -6.32
C ALA A 41 -15.85 1.89 -5.09
N PHE A 42 -15.48 2.70 -4.08
CA PHE A 42 -14.76 2.23 -2.90
C PHE A 42 -15.56 2.42 -1.61
N ARG A 43 -15.53 1.42 -0.74
CA ARG A 43 -15.74 1.64 0.68
C ARG A 43 -14.40 2.11 1.29
N TYR A 44 -14.30 3.39 1.60
CA TYR A 44 -13.14 3.98 2.25
C TYR A 44 -13.23 3.83 3.77
N ILE A 45 -12.18 3.27 4.40
CA ILE A 45 -12.10 3.03 5.84
C ILE A 45 -10.84 3.71 6.38
N PRO A 46 -10.95 4.90 6.97
CA PRO A 46 -9.83 5.48 7.70
C PRO A 46 -9.57 4.67 8.99
N VAL A 47 -8.30 4.44 9.30
CA VAL A 47 -7.90 3.64 10.46
C VAL A 47 -7.06 4.46 11.44
N THR A 48 -6.91 3.97 12.67
CA THR A 48 -6.14 4.65 13.73
C THR A 48 -4.67 4.24 13.74
N ASN A 49 -4.35 3.06 13.19
CA ASN A 49 -2.98 2.59 12.99
C ASN A 49 -2.93 1.55 11.85
N GLU A 50 -1.72 1.27 11.38
CA GLU A 50 -1.51 0.42 10.21
C GLU A 50 -1.77 -1.07 10.48
N GLY A 51 -1.55 -1.53 11.70
CA GLY A 51 -1.89 -2.89 12.12
C GLY A 51 -3.40 -3.15 12.10
N GLU A 52 -4.21 -2.15 12.50
CA GLU A 52 -5.67 -2.19 12.35
C GLU A 52 -6.05 -2.25 10.86
N GLY A 53 -5.47 -1.38 10.04
CA GLY A 53 -5.77 -1.31 8.61
C GLY A 53 -5.47 -2.60 7.86
N THR A 54 -4.31 -3.22 8.13
CA THR A 54 -3.94 -4.51 7.53
C THR A 54 -4.85 -5.64 8.00
N SER A 55 -5.27 -5.63 9.27
CA SER A 55 -6.20 -6.63 9.82
C SER A 55 -7.60 -6.51 9.21
N ILE A 56 -8.11 -5.30 9.04
CA ILE A 56 -9.39 -5.05 8.35
C ILE A 56 -9.30 -5.50 6.88
N ALA A 57 -8.22 -5.13 6.18
CA ALA A 57 -8.00 -5.51 4.79
C ALA A 57 -7.99 -7.05 4.61
N ALA A 58 -7.36 -7.77 5.53
CA ALA A 58 -7.36 -9.22 5.56
C ALA A 58 -8.76 -9.80 5.81
N GLY A 59 -9.50 -9.22 6.76
CA GLY A 59 -10.90 -9.61 7.01
C GLY A 59 -11.79 -9.43 5.79
N VAL A 60 -11.61 -8.34 5.04
CA VAL A 60 -12.31 -8.12 3.77
C VAL A 60 -11.98 -9.22 2.75
N TRP A 61 -10.71 -9.60 2.63
CA TRP A 61 -10.31 -10.68 1.72
C TRP A 61 -11.00 -12.01 2.06
N LEU A 62 -11.17 -12.34 3.33
CA LEU A 62 -11.90 -13.53 3.77
C LEU A 62 -13.37 -13.55 3.34
N THR A 63 -13.97 -12.40 3.04
CA THR A 63 -15.32 -12.29 2.48
C THR A 63 -15.38 -12.43 0.97
N GLY A 64 -14.26 -12.72 0.30
CA GLY A 64 -14.16 -12.79 -1.16
C GLY A 64 -14.06 -11.43 -1.86
N LYS A 65 -13.98 -10.33 -1.12
CA LYS A 65 -13.79 -8.98 -1.68
C LYS A 65 -12.31 -8.62 -1.74
N LYS A 66 -11.97 -7.65 -2.62
CA LYS A 66 -10.61 -7.17 -2.78
C LYS A 66 -10.41 -5.86 -2.02
N SER A 67 -9.38 -5.83 -1.20
CA SER A 67 -8.99 -4.67 -0.40
C SER A 67 -7.55 -4.25 -0.65
N VAL A 68 -7.23 -3.04 -0.21
CA VAL A 68 -5.87 -2.49 -0.17
C VAL A 68 -5.68 -1.75 1.15
N MET A 69 -4.43 -1.76 1.67
CA MET A 69 -4.01 -0.85 2.73
C MET A 69 -3.09 0.21 2.16
N ILE A 70 -3.45 1.49 2.33
CA ILE A 70 -2.66 2.65 1.86
C ILE A 70 -2.08 3.37 3.07
N MET A 71 -0.76 3.56 3.09
CA MET A 71 -0.04 4.13 4.24
C MET A 71 1.31 4.71 3.83
N GLU A 72 1.99 5.40 4.72
CA GLU A 72 3.42 5.69 4.61
C GLU A 72 4.24 4.41 4.90
N ASN A 73 5.44 4.29 4.33
CA ASN A 73 6.30 3.13 4.60
C ASN A 73 6.74 3.00 6.07
N SER A 74 6.69 4.07 6.85
CA SER A 74 6.90 4.02 8.30
C SER A 74 5.92 3.07 9.00
N GLY A 75 4.71 2.98 8.47
CA GLY A 75 3.63 2.12 8.98
C GLY A 75 3.91 0.63 8.86
N LEU A 76 4.85 0.22 7.99
CA LEU A 76 5.25 -1.17 7.87
C LEU A 76 5.75 -1.73 9.22
N ARG A 77 6.45 -0.91 10.01
CA ARG A 77 6.92 -1.30 11.36
C ARG A 77 5.76 -1.57 12.32
N MET A 78 4.71 -0.75 12.28
CA MET A 78 3.51 -0.94 13.10
C MET A 78 2.68 -2.14 12.65
N ALA A 79 2.65 -2.42 11.35
CA ALA A 79 1.90 -3.52 10.76
C ALA A 79 2.65 -4.87 10.80
N THR A 80 3.92 -4.91 11.23
CA THR A 80 4.78 -6.10 11.15
C THR A 80 4.14 -7.32 11.80
N GLU A 81 3.60 -7.20 13.02
CA GLU A 81 2.98 -8.34 13.72
C GLU A 81 1.74 -8.85 12.98
N SER A 82 0.84 -7.95 12.59
CA SER A 82 -0.38 -8.36 11.87
C SER A 82 -0.05 -9.00 10.52
N LEU A 83 0.91 -8.44 9.77
CA LEU A 83 1.35 -9.00 8.49
C LEU A 83 2.03 -10.37 8.67
N ALA A 84 2.91 -10.52 9.67
CA ALA A 84 3.53 -11.81 9.95
C ALA A 84 2.48 -12.87 10.27
N ARG A 85 1.51 -12.55 11.12
CA ARG A 85 0.45 -13.47 11.52
C ARG A 85 -0.47 -13.80 10.36
N LEU A 86 -0.97 -12.80 9.64
CA LEU A 86 -1.91 -13.00 8.54
C LEU A 86 -1.26 -13.73 7.35
N GLY A 87 -0.04 -13.32 6.96
CA GLY A 87 0.67 -13.90 5.83
C GLY A 87 1.35 -15.22 6.17
N LEU A 88 2.35 -15.19 7.08
CA LEU A 88 3.20 -16.36 7.35
C LEU A 88 2.44 -17.50 8.03
N ALA A 89 1.52 -17.19 8.95
CA ALA A 89 0.79 -18.22 9.68
C ALA A 89 -0.48 -18.69 8.98
N HIS A 90 -1.18 -17.80 8.25
CA HIS A 90 -2.54 -18.10 7.75
C HIS A 90 -2.70 -17.99 6.23
N GLY A 91 -1.71 -17.47 5.50
CA GLY A 91 -1.80 -17.33 4.03
C GLY A 91 -2.90 -16.35 3.57
N ILE A 92 -3.20 -15.32 4.39
CA ILE A 92 -4.20 -14.31 4.07
C ILE A 92 -3.49 -13.09 3.47
N PRO A 93 -3.64 -12.80 2.17
CA PRO A 93 -2.90 -11.73 1.52
C PRO A 93 -3.48 -10.35 1.82
N VAL A 94 -2.59 -9.38 1.94
CA VAL A 94 -2.90 -7.94 1.93
C VAL A 94 -2.04 -7.27 0.86
N VAL A 95 -2.63 -6.41 0.06
CA VAL A 95 -1.89 -5.54 -0.87
C VAL A 95 -1.63 -4.22 -0.17
N LEU A 96 -0.36 -3.81 -0.12
CA LEU A 96 0.09 -2.56 0.48
C LEU A 96 0.40 -1.55 -0.62
N LEU A 97 -0.11 -0.34 -0.51
CA LEU A 97 0.35 0.81 -1.28
C LEU A 97 1.01 1.79 -0.33
N MET A 98 2.27 2.11 -0.56
CA MET A 98 3.06 2.92 0.37
C MET A 98 3.78 4.07 -0.34
N SER A 99 3.87 5.24 0.31
CA SER A 99 4.85 6.25 -0.06
C SER A 99 6.22 5.86 0.48
N TYR A 100 7.29 6.20 -0.26
CA TYR A 100 8.67 5.94 0.14
C TYR A 100 9.28 7.15 0.84
N ARG A 101 9.19 7.20 2.17
CA ARG A 101 10.01 8.14 2.97
C ARG A 101 11.37 7.52 3.23
N GLY A 102 12.42 8.35 3.18
CA GLY A 102 13.80 7.93 3.39
C GLY A 102 14.46 7.29 2.18
N ASP A 103 13.93 7.51 0.96
CA ASP A 103 14.62 7.21 -0.29
C ASP A 103 15.79 8.18 -0.51
N LEU A 104 16.65 7.90 -1.46
CA LEU A 104 17.76 8.76 -1.83
C LEU A 104 17.27 10.18 -2.13
N GLY A 105 17.82 11.18 -1.39
CA GLY A 105 17.38 12.57 -1.49
C GLY A 105 16.34 12.98 -0.44
N GLU A 106 15.98 12.13 0.52
CA GLU A 106 15.11 12.51 1.65
C GLU A 106 15.66 13.74 2.39
N PRO A 107 14.94 14.88 2.42
CA PRO A 107 15.44 16.10 3.01
C PRO A 107 15.34 16.14 4.55
N HIS A 108 14.61 15.20 5.15
CA HIS A 108 14.32 15.21 6.57
C HIS A 108 14.99 14.05 7.29
N TRP A 109 15.80 14.36 8.32
CA TRP A 109 16.53 13.37 9.10
C TRP A 109 15.61 12.29 9.71
N TRP A 110 14.41 12.66 10.11
CA TRP A 110 13.43 11.72 10.68
C TRP A 110 12.81 10.75 9.64
N GLY A 111 12.90 11.08 8.35
CA GLY A 111 12.47 10.19 7.26
C GLY A 111 13.48 9.06 7.00
N ILE A 112 14.77 9.27 7.25
CA ILE A 112 15.83 8.31 6.95
C ILE A 112 15.60 6.92 7.58
N PRO A 113 15.23 6.78 8.87
CA PRO A 113 14.95 5.48 9.46
C PRO A 113 13.82 4.70 8.77
N HIS A 114 12.88 5.39 8.12
CA HIS A 114 11.78 4.75 7.41
C HIS A 114 12.29 4.00 6.17
N GLY A 115 13.20 4.64 5.39
CA GLY A 115 13.84 4.02 4.24
C GLY A 115 14.75 2.86 4.63
N ILE A 116 15.64 3.07 5.62
CA ILE A 116 16.59 2.05 6.06
C ILE A 116 15.90 0.75 6.53
N THR A 117 14.75 0.87 7.19
CA THR A 117 14.06 -0.30 7.77
C THR A 117 13.07 -0.96 6.82
N MET A 118 12.62 -0.29 5.76
CA MET A 118 11.55 -0.78 4.90
C MET A 118 11.92 -2.07 4.17
N GLU A 119 12.98 -2.05 3.36
CA GLU A 119 13.35 -3.24 2.59
C GLU A 119 13.77 -4.43 3.47
N PRO A 120 14.57 -4.25 4.54
CA PRO A 120 14.83 -5.34 5.48
C PRO A 120 13.57 -5.98 6.07
N LEU A 121 12.54 -5.18 6.42
CA LEU A 121 11.27 -5.70 6.91
C LEU A 121 10.47 -6.42 5.84
N LEU A 122 10.40 -5.88 4.62
CA LEU A 122 9.76 -6.56 3.49
C LEU A 122 10.40 -7.92 3.23
N HIS A 123 11.74 -8.00 3.26
CA HIS A 123 12.47 -9.25 3.11
C HIS A 123 12.24 -10.22 4.27
N ALA A 124 12.28 -9.74 5.52
CA ALA A 124 12.02 -10.57 6.69
C ALA A 124 10.60 -11.16 6.67
N LEU A 125 9.61 -10.38 6.22
CA LEU A 125 8.23 -10.79 6.03
C LEU A 125 7.99 -11.53 4.71
N ARG A 126 9.01 -11.70 3.85
CA ARG A 126 8.92 -12.32 2.52
C ARG A 126 7.87 -11.66 1.61
N ILE A 127 7.66 -10.37 1.76
CA ILE A 127 6.71 -9.59 0.95
C ILE A 127 7.35 -9.22 -0.39
N SER A 128 6.76 -9.68 -1.48
CA SER A 128 7.16 -9.26 -2.83
C SER A 128 6.73 -7.82 -3.08
N TYR A 129 7.61 -6.98 -3.61
CA TYR A 129 7.32 -5.57 -3.81
C TYR A 129 7.89 -5.02 -5.11
N VAL A 130 7.39 -3.85 -5.49
CA VAL A 130 7.91 -3.04 -6.59
C VAL A 130 7.99 -1.57 -6.14
N VAL A 131 9.10 -0.91 -6.48
CA VAL A 131 9.24 0.55 -6.32
C VAL A 131 8.89 1.23 -7.64
N VAL A 132 7.82 2.01 -7.64
CA VAL A 132 7.29 2.73 -8.80
C VAL A 132 7.86 4.14 -8.79
N ARG A 133 8.67 4.46 -9.80
CA ARG A 133 9.35 5.75 -9.94
C ARG A 133 8.84 6.57 -11.12
N LYS A 134 8.02 5.98 -12.01
CA LYS A 134 7.46 6.64 -13.21
C LYS A 134 5.96 6.50 -13.24
N ALA A 135 5.27 7.55 -13.70
CA ALA A 135 3.82 7.56 -13.80
C ALA A 135 3.25 6.42 -14.65
N ALA A 136 3.92 6.06 -15.75
CA ALA A 136 3.50 4.97 -16.64
C ALA A 136 3.44 3.58 -15.95
N ASP A 137 4.18 3.40 -14.85
CA ASP A 137 4.25 2.12 -14.15
C ASP A 137 3.21 1.99 -13.02
N ILE A 138 2.43 3.04 -12.71
CA ILE A 138 1.49 3.05 -11.59
C ILE A 138 0.41 1.97 -11.77
N ILE A 139 -0.38 2.05 -12.82
CA ILE A 139 -1.50 1.11 -13.08
C ILE A 139 -0.98 -0.33 -13.20
N PRO A 140 0.01 -0.63 -14.08
CA PRO A 140 0.51 -1.98 -14.24
C PRO A 140 1.02 -2.61 -12.95
N SER A 141 1.68 -1.82 -12.09
CA SER A 141 2.23 -2.29 -10.82
C SER A 141 1.14 -2.67 -9.83
N ILE A 142 0.08 -1.85 -9.71
CA ILE A 142 -1.05 -2.12 -8.82
C ILE A 142 -1.78 -3.40 -9.25
N VAL A 143 -2.08 -3.52 -10.54
CA VAL A 143 -2.76 -4.70 -11.12
C VAL A 143 -1.93 -5.96 -10.94
N LYS A 144 -0.60 -5.87 -11.21
CA LYS A 144 0.32 -6.98 -11.04
C LYS A 144 0.46 -7.40 -9.57
N ALA A 145 0.57 -6.44 -8.65
CA ALA A 145 0.63 -6.72 -7.21
C ALA A 145 -0.63 -7.45 -6.75
N ARG A 146 -1.83 -6.97 -7.13
CA ARG A 146 -3.09 -7.64 -6.79
C ARG A 146 -3.14 -9.06 -7.33
N ARG A 147 -2.80 -9.27 -8.60
CA ARG A 147 -2.75 -10.61 -9.20
C ARG A 147 -1.79 -11.53 -8.45
N SER A 148 -0.58 -11.03 -8.14
CA SER A 148 0.42 -11.80 -7.40
C SER A 148 -0.08 -12.19 -6.02
N ALA A 149 -0.73 -11.28 -5.28
CA ALA A 149 -1.29 -11.56 -3.97
C ALA A 149 -2.40 -12.63 -4.04
N ASP A 150 -3.27 -12.56 -5.05
CA ASP A 150 -4.34 -13.54 -5.26
C ASP A 150 -3.79 -14.93 -5.59
N THR A 151 -2.71 -14.99 -6.39
CA THR A 151 -2.08 -16.26 -6.81
C THR A 151 -1.26 -16.90 -5.70
N SER A 152 -0.40 -16.10 -5.04
CA SER A 152 0.50 -16.62 -4.00
C SER A 152 -0.17 -16.82 -2.65
N LYS A 153 -1.36 -16.25 -2.44
CA LYS A 153 -2.00 -16.16 -1.13
C LYS A 153 -1.11 -15.48 -0.10
N TYR A 154 -0.32 -14.49 -0.55
CA TYR A 154 0.63 -13.80 0.27
C TYR A 154 0.63 -12.29 0.00
N HIS A 155 1.24 -11.53 0.91
CA HIS A 155 1.30 -10.07 0.79
C HIS A 155 2.13 -9.61 -0.40
N THR A 156 1.74 -8.47 -0.95
CA THR A 156 2.51 -7.74 -1.97
C THR A 156 2.50 -6.25 -1.64
N ALA A 157 3.53 -5.52 -2.08
CA ALA A 157 3.61 -4.09 -1.89
C ALA A 157 3.93 -3.34 -3.19
N VAL A 158 3.30 -2.18 -3.36
CA VAL A 158 3.63 -1.16 -4.37
C VAL A 158 4.09 0.07 -3.63
N ILE A 159 5.30 0.54 -3.91
CA ILE A 159 5.95 1.63 -3.20
C ILE A 159 6.16 2.78 -4.18
N PHE A 160 5.56 3.91 -3.92
CA PHE A 160 5.66 5.09 -4.77
C PHE A 160 6.83 5.98 -4.35
N SER A 161 7.71 6.32 -5.29
CA SER A 161 8.90 7.14 -5.06
C SER A 161 9.23 8.03 -6.26
N GLY A 162 10.25 8.89 -6.13
CA GLY A 162 10.73 9.76 -7.18
C GLY A 162 9.62 10.66 -7.73
N GLU A 163 9.57 10.82 -9.07
CA GLU A 163 8.61 11.70 -9.75
C GLU A 163 7.13 11.41 -9.44
N VAL A 164 6.83 10.20 -8.95
CA VAL A 164 5.45 9.79 -8.66
C VAL A 164 4.90 10.50 -7.43
N ILE A 165 5.75 10.77 -6.42
CA ILE A 165 5.34 11.40 -5.15
C ILE A 165 5.73 12.86 -5.03
N GLU A 166 6.56 13.37 -5.92
CA GLU A 166 6.92 14.79 -6.06
C GLU A 166 5.85 15.60 -6.87
#